data_a593277c90f234b029eb95e6b529fde4
#
_entry.id   a593277c90f234b029eb95e6b529fde4
#
_cell.length_a   1.000
_cell.length_b   1.000
_cell.length_c   1.000
_cell.angle_alpha   90.00
_cell.angle_beta   90.00
_cell.angle_gamma   90.00
#
_symmetry.space_group_name_H-M   'P 1'
#
loop_
_entity.id
_entity.type
_entity.pdbx_description
1 polymer ?
#
loop_
_entity_poly.entity_id
_entity_poly.type
_entity_poly.pdbx_seq_one_letter_code
_entity_poly.pdbx_strand_id
1 'polypeptide(L)' 'LKIDYKKPDITNKETAMLNYSYKLTLFPWDMKKSDVENLTKVGFSDREILDINQIVSYYAYVNRLADGLGVELENI' A
#
# COMPACT_ATOMS: atom_id res chain seq x y z
N LEU A 1 6.21 -0.72 -13.11
CA LEU A 1 7.10 -0.19 -12.09
C LEU A 1 7.53 -1.28 -11.14
N LYS A 2 8.82 -1.44 -11.01
CA LYS A 2 9.36 -2.48 -10.15
C LYS A 2 9.82 -1.86 -8.84
N ILE A 3 9.30 -2.39 -7.75
CA ILE A 3 9.69 -1.93 -6.41
C ILE A 3 10.61 -2.97 -5.80
N ASP A 4 11.78 -2.53 -5.38
CA ASP A 4 12.75 -3.39 -4.72
C ASP A 4 12.79 -3.06 -3.23
N TYR A 5 12.09 -3.84 -2.42
CA TYR A 5 12.08 -3.61 -0.98
C TYR A 5 13.31 -4.18 -0.29
N LYS A 6 14.19 -4.81 -1.03
CA LYS A 6 15.37 -5.45 -0.45
C LYS A 6 16.57 -4.54 -0.44
N LYS A 7 16.39 -3.29 -0.78
CA LYS A 7 17.46 -2.31 -0.68
C LYS A 7 17.94 -2.23 0.77
N PRO A 8 19.26 -2.27 0.99
CA PRO A 8 19.78 -2.27 2.36
C PRO A 8 19.51 -1.00 3.14
N ASP A 9 19.20 0.09 2.46
CA ASP A 9 18.91 1.38 3.10
C ASP A 9 17.44 1.58 3.44
N ILE A 10 16.58 0.62 3.15
CA ILE A 10 15.15 0.69 3.50
C ILE A 10 14.99 0.36 4.98
N THR A 11 14.31 1.23 5.71
CA THR A 11 14.04 1.02 7.13
C THR A 11 12.96 -0.06 7.34
N ASN A 12 12.88 -0.58 8.56
CA ASN A 12 11.81 -1.52 8.91
C ASN A 12 10.44 -0.89 8.72
N LYS A 13 10.33 0.39 9.01
CA LYS A 13 9.09 1.15 8.86
C LYS A 13 8.65 1.22 7.40
N GLU A 14 9.59 1.52 6.51
CA GLU A 14 9.31 1.57 5.08
C GLU A 14 8.95 0.19 4.52
N THR A 15 9.65 -0.85 4.96
CA THR A 15 9.36 -2.21 4.54
C THR A 15 7.95 -2.63 4.95
N ALA A 16 7.56 -2.32 6.19
CA ALA A 16 6.22 -2.64 6.68
C ALA A 16 5.14 -1.90 5.89
N MET A 17 5.39 -0.63 5.57
CA MET A 17 4.46 0.17 4.76
C MET A 17 4.30 -0.41 3.36
N LEU A 18 5.40 -0.79 2.73
CA LEU A 18 5.36 -1.38 1.38
C LEU A 18 4.63 -2.72 1.38
N ASN A 19 4.87 -3.56 2.37
CA ASN A 19 4.19 -4.85 2.49
C ASN A 19 2.69 -4.66 2.68
N TYR A 20 2.29 -3.73 3.52
CA TYR A 20 0.89 -3.39 3.74
C TYR A 20 0.23 -2.91 2.44
N SER A 21 0.90 -1.99 1.75
CA SER A 21 0.38 -1.41 0.52
C SER A 21 0.24 -2.46 -0.59
N TYR A 22 1.23 -3.33 -0.71
CA TYR A 22 1.21 -4.42 -1.69
C TYR A 22 0.04 -5.36 -1.44
N LYS A 23 -0.13 -5.78 -0.20
CA LYS A 23 -1.21 -6.70 0.17
C LYS A 23 -2.59 -6.06 -0.03
N LEU A 24 -2.75 -4.81 0.40
CA LEU A 24 -4.02 -4.11 0.24
C LEU A 24 -4.39 -3.95 -1.23
N THR A 25 -3.40 -3.74 -2.09
CA THR A 25 -3.62 -3.57 -3.53
C THR A 25 -4.01 -4.87 -4.21
N LEU A 26 -3.28 -5.95 -3.93
CA LEU A 26 -3.44 -7.21 -4.65
C LEU A 26 -4.38 -8.20 -3.96
N PHE A 27 -4.45 -8.16 -2.65
CA PHE A 27 -5.24 -9.11 -1.87
C PHE A 27 -6.09 -8.42 -0.81
N PRO A 28 -6.94 -7.46 -1.21
CA PRO A 28 -7.69 -6.68 -0.22
C PRO A 28 -8.63 -7.52 0.65
N TRP A 29 -9.13 -8.63 0.10
CA TRP A 29 -10.01 -9.54 0.84
C TRP A 29 -9.27 -10.32 1.92
N ASP A 30 -7.95 -10.35 1.89
CA ASP A 30 -7.13 -11.09 2.85
C ASP A 30 -6.57 -10.19 3.97
N MET A 31 -6.93 -8.92 3.97
CA MET A 31 -6.49 -7.98 5.00
C MET A 31 -7.05 -8.36 6.35
N LYS A 32 -6.19 -8.31 7.37
CA LYS A 32 -6.52 -8.70 8.74
C LYS A 32 -6.07 -7.62 9.72
N LYS A 33 -6.59 -7.69 10.93
CA LYS A 33 -6.19 -6.80 12.00
C LYS A 33 -4.68 -6.85 12.26
N SER A 34 -4.06 -8.02 12.11
CA SER A 34 -2.62 -8.17 12.27
C SER A 34 -1.81 -7.34 11.28
N ASP A 35 -2.34 -7.08 10.09
CA ASP A 35 -1.66 -6.24 9.11
C ASP A 35 -1.54 -4.80 9.60
N VAL A 36 -2.60 -4.30 10.24
CA VAL A 36 -2.60 -2.98 10.85
C VAL A 36 -1.68 -2.96 12.06
N GLU A 37 -1.73 -3.99 12.89
CA GLU A 37 -0.90 -4.10 14.08
C GLU A 37 0.59 -4.08 13.73
N ASN A 38 0.97 -4.67 12.62
CA ASN A 38 2.36 -4.66 12.17
C ASN A 38 2.84 -3.23 11.88
N LEU A 39 1.98 -2.39 11.34
CA LEU A 39 2.31 -0.98 11.11
C LEU A 39 2.49 -0.25 12.44
N THR A 40 1.62 -0.51 13.39
CA THR A 40 1.71 0.09 14.72
C THR A 40 3.02 -0.31 15.41
N LYS A 41 3.41 -1.56 15.28
CA LYS A 41 4.64 -2.08 15.91
C LYS A 41 5.90 -1.38 15.41
N VAL A 42 5.93 -0.98 14.15
CA VAL A 42 7.10 -0.29 13.60
C VAL A 42 7.05 1.22 13.80
N GLY A 43 6.03 1.74 14.48
CA GLY A 43 5.97 3.12 14.92
C GLY A 43 5.04 4.05 14.16
N PHE A 44 4.17 3.52 13.30
CA PHE A 44 3.16 4.36 12.65
C PHE A 44 2.03 4.67 13.62
N SER A 45 1.61 5.93 13.65
CA SER A 45 0.43 6.34 14.40
C SER A 45 -0.84 5.91 13.67
N ASP A 46 -1.97 5.91 14.37
CA ASP A 46 -3.26 5.59 13.77
C ASP A 46 -3.56 6.52 12.59
N ARG A 47 -3.22 7.79 12.72
CA ARG A 47 -3.43 8.76 11.65
C ARG A 47 -2.57 8.46 10.43
N GLU A 48 -1.32 8.10 10.65
CA GLU A 48 -0.42 7.74 9.56
C GLU A 48 -0.90 6.49 8.84
N ILE A 49 -1.41 5.51 9.58
CA ILE A 49 -1.96 4.29 9.00
C ILE A 49 -3.18 4.61 8.15
N LEU A 50 -4.05 5.48 8.65
CA LEU A 50 -5.22 5.91 7.88
C LEU A 50 -4.80 6.61 6.59
N ASP A 51 -3.80 7.47 6.67
CA ASP A 51 -3.29 8.18 5.50
C ASP A 51 -2.73 7.20 4.45
N ILE A 52 -1.97 6.21 4.89
CA ILE A 52 -1.44 5.16 4.00
C ILE A 52 -2.58 4.42 3.32
N ASN A 53 -3.58 4.03 4.10
CA ASN A 53 -4.74 3.32 3.58
C ASN A 53 -5.48 4.14 2.52
N GLN A 54 -5.70 5.41 2.80
CA GLN A 54 -6.41 6.31 1.88
C GLN A 54 -5.64 6.50 0.58
N ILE A 55 -4.34 6.67 0.65
CA ILE A 55 -3.51 6.85 -0.55
C ILE A 55 -3.53 5.59 -1.41
N VAL A 56 -3.33 4.44 -0.81
CA VAL A 56 -3.33 3.16 -1.53
C VAL A 56 -4.69 2.90 -2.15
N SER A 57 -5.76 3.15 -1.40
CA SER A 57 -7.12 2.94 -1.88
C SER A 57 -7.47 3.87 -3.02
N TYR A 58 -7.01 5.11 -2.97
CA TYR A 58 -7.23 6.08 -4.03
C TYR A 58 -6.59 5.60 -5.34
N TYR A 59 -5.33 5.17 -5.30
CA TYR A 59 -4.66 4.68 -6.49
C TYR A 59 -5.31 3.42 -7.03
N ALA A 60 -5.74 2.52 -6.16
CA ALA A 60 -6.45 1.32 -6.57
C ALA A 60 -7.77 1.66 -7.27
N TYR A 61 -8.50 2.65 -6.74
CA TYR A 61 -9.74 3.13 -7.34
C TYR A 61 -9.48 3.70 -8.75
N VAL A 62 -8.47 4.55 -8.89
CA VAL A 62 -8.13 5.17 -10.18
C VAL A 62 -7.73 4.10 -11.20
N ASN A 63 -6.94 3.13 -10.79
CA ASN A 63 -6.52 2.04 -11.67
C ASN A 63 -7.72 1.22 -12.16
N ARG A 64 -8.64 0.90 -11.27
CA ARG A 64 -9.84 0.14 -11.64
C ARG A 64 -10.74 0.94 -12.57
N LEU A 65 -10.84 2.22 -12.33
CA LEU A 65 -11.63 3.11 -13.18
C LEU A 65 -11.06 3.11 -14.61
N ALA A 66 -9.73 3.23 -14.72
CA ALA A 66 -9.05 3.21 -16.01
C ALA A 66 -9.23 1.85 -16.71
N ASP A 67 -9.09 0.75 -15.97
CA ASP A 67 -9.27 -0.60 -16.51
C ASP A 67 -10.69 -0.79 -17.04
N GLY A 68 -11.68 -0.32 -16.29
CA GLY A 68 -13.09 -0.44 -16.68
C GLY A 68 -13.42 0.35 -17.93
N LEU A 69 -12.69 1.42 -18.18
CA LEU A 69 -12.90 2.29 -19.34
C LEU A 69 -11.96 1.95 -20.50
N GLY A 70 -11.00 1.01 -20.29
CA GLY A 70 -10.02 0.68 -21.29
C GLY A 70 -9.00 1.77 -21.55
N VAL A 71 -8.74 2.59 -20.55
CA VAL A 71 -7.81 3.72 -20.64
C VAL A 71 -6.48 3.36 -20.00
N GLU A 72 -5.38 3.72 -20.63
CA GLU A 72 -4.07 3.56 -20.02
C GLU A 72 -3.78 4.73 -19.09
N LEU A 73 -3.21 4.42 -17.93
CA LEU A 73 -2.74 5.44 -17.00
C LEU A 73 -1.23 5.60 -17.18
N GLU A 74 -0.85 6.74 -17.73
CA GLU A 74 0.54 7.10 -17.89
C GLU A 74 0.99 7.96 -16.72
N ASN A 75 2.26 7.90 -16.38
CA ASN A 75 2.87 8.76 -15.35
C ASN A 75 2.34 8.55 -13.92
N ILE A 76 1.98 7.31 -13.62
CA ILE A 76 1.54 6.98 -12.25
C ILE A 76 2.52 6.10 -11.54
#